data_6aa84c125498982a76c273bfec4fc5bb
#
_entry.id   6aa84c125498982a76c273bfec4fc5bb
#
_cell.length_a   1.000
_cell.length_b   1.000
_cell.length_c   1.000
_cell.angle_alpha   90.00
_cell.angle_beta   90.00
_cell.angle_gamma   90.00
#
_symmetry.space_group_name_H-M   'P 1'
#
loop_
_entity.id
_entity.type
_entity.pdbx_description
1 polymer ?
#
loop_
_entity_poly.entity_id
_entity_poly.type
_entity_poly.pdbx_seq_one_letter_code
_entity_poly.pdbx_strand_id
1 'polypeptide(L)'
;KRKGLDFDLTFEDFIGLCNKPCFYCGAIKSNECIVEGRNGSFLYNGIDRVDNCLGYKFENCVTACKICNRAKDIMSKEEFVTWIFQAYEFLKDKHL
;
A
#
# COMPACT_ATOMS: atom_id res chain seq x y z
N LYS A 1 15.49 -12.13 -6.08
CA LYS A 1 14.21 -12.75 -6.20
C LYS A 1 13.70 -13.28 -4.87
N ARG A 2 12.47 -13.13 -4.63
CA ARG A 2 11.89 -13.56 -3.37
C ARG A 2 11.69 -15.04 -3.34
N LYS A 3 11.85 -15.61 -2.17
CA LYS A 3 11.72 -17.03 -2.00
C LYS A 3 10.30 -17.47 -2.23
N GLY A 4 10.07 -18.21 -3.31
CA GLY A 4 8.79 -18.80 -3.57
C GLY A 4 7.65 -17.84 -3.81
N LEU A 5 7.93 -16.55 -3.91
CA LEU A 5 6.89 -15.57 -4.20
C LEU A 5 6.99 -15.11 -5.64
N ASP A 6 5.85 -15.04 -6.29
CA ASP A 6 5.78 -14.66 -7.70
C ASP A 6 5.45 -13.18 -7.84
N PHE A 7 5.80 -12.64 -9.00
CA PHE A 7 5.41 -11.30 -9.36
C PHE A 7 4.68 -11.41 -10.68
N ASP A 8 3.35 -11.44 -10.61
CA ASP A 8 2.49 -11.70 -11.76
C ASP A 8 1.66 -10.49 -12.18
N LEU A 9 2.10 -9.30 -11.81
CA LEU A 9 1.41 -8.09 -12.24
C LEU A 9 1.88 -7.72 -13.64
N THR A 10 0.93 -7.36 -14.50
CA THR A 10 1.29 -6.75 -15.77
C THR A 10 1.74 -5.32 -15.51
N PHE A 11 2.37 -4.71 -16.51
CA PHE A 11 2.78 -3.32 -16.40
C PHE A 11 1.56 -2.42 -16.18
N GLU A 12 0.47 -2.70 -16.88
CA GLU A 12 -0.76 -1.92 -16.74
C GLU A 12 -1.34 -2.07 -15.35
N ASP A 13 -1.33 -3.28 -14.79
CA ASP A 13 -1.79 -3.52 -13.42
C ASP A 13 -0.97 -2.71 -12.44
N PHE A 14 0.33 -2.75 -12.60
CA PHE A 14 1.25 -2.07 -11.70
C PHE A 14 1.00 -0.56 -11.72
N ILE A 15 0.96 0.02 -12.92
CA ILE A 15 0.74 1.45 -13.07
C ILE A 15 -0.62 1.84 -12.51
N GLY A 16 -1.64 1.03 -12.81
CA GLY A 16 -2.98 1.32 -12.30
C GLY A 16 -3.04 1.35 -10.79
N LEU A 17 -2.41 0.37 -10.15
CA LEU A 17 -2.38 0.33 -8.69
C LEU A 17 -1.63 1.52 -8.11
N CYS A 18 -0.50 1.89 -8.70
CA CYS A 18 0.31 2.98 -8.18
C CYS A 18 -0.39 4.33 -8.29
N ASN A 19 -1.40 4.44 -9.14
CA ASN A 19 -2.10 5.70 -9.35
C ASN A 19 -3.40 5.83 -8.58
N LYS A 20 -3.74 4.83 -7.77
CA LYS A 20 -4.97 4.88 -6.98
C LYS A 20 -4.72 5.47 -5.60
N PRO A 21 -5.77 5.95 -4.93
CA PRO A 21 -5.65 6.32 -3.53
C PRO A 21 -5.35 5.11 -2.68
N CYS A 22 -4.78 5.34 -1.51
CA CYS A 22 -4.48 4.28 -0.57
C CYS A 22 -5.77 3.53 -0.19
N PHE A 23 -5.71 2.21 -0.29
CA PHE A 23 -6.85 1.37 0.06
C PHE A 23 -7.26 1.53 1.54
N TYR A 24 -6.28 1.78 2.40
CA TYR A 24 -6.54 1.79 3.84
C TYR A 24 -6.93 3.15 4.38
N CYS A 25 -6.30 4.22 3.92
CA CYS A 25 -6.56 5.55 4.48
C CYS A 25 -7.00 6.58 3.45
N GLY A 26 -7.01 6.23 2.19
CA GLY A 26 -7.45 7.14 1.14
C GLY A 26 -6.45 8.19 0.71
N ALA A 27 -5.23 8.15 1.24
CA ALA A 27 -4.23 9.12 0.86
C ALA A 27 -3.93 9.05 -0.63
N ILE A 28 -3.78 10.21 -1.24
CA ILE A 28 -3.49 10.30 -2.66
C ILE A 28 -1.99 10.41 -2.86
N LYS A 29 -1.39 9.42 -3.49
CA LYS A 29 0.00 9.46 -3.96
C LYS A 29 0.98 10.03 -2.93
N SER A 30 1.49 9.16 -2.08
CA SER A 30 2.32 9.57 -0.96
C SER A 30 3.82 9.53 -1.24
N ASN A 31 4.23 8.89 -2.34
CA ASN A 31 5.63 8.78 -2.71
C ASN A 31 5.93 9.68 -3.88
N GLU A 32 7.17 10.11 -3.96
CA GLU A 32 7.60 10.95 -5.06
C GLU A 32 8.83 10.32 -5.70
N CYS A 33 8.78 10.17 -7.02
CA CYS A 33 9.90 9.67 -7.78
C CYS A 33 10.51 10.82 -8.55
N ILE A 34 11.77 11.14 -8.27
CA ILE A 34 12.51 12.19 -8.95
C ILE A 34 13.38 11.52 -10.00
N VAL A 35 13.19 11.95 -11.25
CA VAL A 35 13.93 11.36 -12.36
C VAL A 35 15.22 12.15 -12.51
N GLU A 36 16.32 11.49 -12.26
CA GLU A 36 17.62 12.12 -12.33
C GLU A 36 17.93 12.61 -13.74
N GLY A 37 18.51 13.80 -13.82
CA GLY A 37 18.85 14.37 -15.10
C GLY A 37 17.68 14.99 -15.84
N ARG A 38 16.52 15.03 -15.21
CA ARG A 38 15.33 15.60 -15.80
C ARG A 38 14.69 16.57 -14.85
N ASN A 39 13.89 17.46 -15.43
CA ASN A 39 13.13 18.38 -14.61
C ASN A 39 11.82 17.73 -14.22
N GLY A 40 11.60 17.62 -12.93
CA GLY A 40 10.32 17.17 -12.47
C GLY A 40 10.34 15.84 -11.76
N SER A 41 9.18 15.46 -11.32
CA SER A 41 9.00 14.24 -10.56
C SER A 41 7.58 13.79 -10.82
N PHE A 42 7.25 12.58 -10.33
CA PHE A 42 5.87 12.15 -10.32
C PHE A 42 5.56 11.50 -8.99
N LEU A 43 4.28 11.54 -8.63
CA LEU A 43 3.80 11.02 -7.36
C LEU A 43 3.11 9.68 -7.58
N TYR A 44 3.22 8.81 -6.61
CA TYR A 44 2.59 7.49 -6.71
C TYR A 44 2.37 6.92 -5.31
N ASN A 45 1.54 5.89 -5.23
CA ASN A 45 1.42 5.08 -4.03
C ASN A 45 2.04 3.72 -4.29
N GLY A 46 2.36 3.01 -3.21
CA GLY A 46 2.94 1.69 -3.32
C GLY A 46 1.88 0.61 -3.44
N ILE A 47 2.34 -0.62 -3.44
CA ILE A 47 1.49 -1.80 -3.57
C ILE A 47 1.72 -2.68 -2.36
N ASP A 48 0.63 -3.12 -1.75
CA ASP A 48 0.65 -3.99 -0.60
C ASP A 48 0.03 -5.32 -0.95
N ARG A 49 0.63 -6.40 -0.45
CA ARG A 49 0.05 -7.72 -0.58
C ARG A 49 -0.94 -7.94 0.55
N VAL A 50 -2.16 -8.30 0.20
CA VAL A 50 -3.21 -8.56 1.18
C VAL A 50 -2.81 -9.73 2.07
N ASP A 51 -2.26 -10.76 1.47
CA ASP A 51 -1.75 -11.92 2.18
C ASP A 51 -0.26 -12.02 1.91
N ASN A 52 0.55 -11.86 2.95
CA ASN A 52 2.01 -11.85 2.80
C ASN A 52 2.58 -13.21 2.40
N CYS A 53 1.81 -14.25 2.52
CA CYS A 53 2.26 -15.59 2.12
C CYS A 53 2.13 -15.81 0.62
N LEU A 54 1.40 -14.95 -0.07
CA LEU A 54 1.20 -15.05 -1.51
C LEU A 54 2.01 -13.98 -2.22
N GLY A 55 2.24 -14.19 -3.51
CA GLY A 55 3.01 -13.26 -4.30
C GLY A 55 2.22 -12.06 -4.76
N TYR A 56 2.84 -11.31 -5.66
CA TYR A 56 2.24 -10.11 -6.23
C TYR A 56 1.36 -10.50 -7.41
N LYS A 57 0.14 -10.91 -7.11
CA LYS A 57 -0.89 -11.19 -8.10
C LYS A 57 -1.94 -10.10 -7.97
N PHE A 58 -2.59 -9.76 -9.08
CA PHE A 58 -3.51 -8.64 -9.05
C PHE A 58 -4.55 -8.80 -7.95
N GLU A 59 -5.10 -10.00 -7.78
CA GLU A 59 -6.13 -10.23 -6.78
C GLU A 59 -5.59 -10.22 -5.34
N ASN A 60 -4.28 -10.23 -5.18
CA ASN A 60 -3.66 -10.18 -3.86
C ASN A 60 -3.02 -8.82 -3.58
N CYS A 61 -3.28 -7.83 -4.39
CA CYS A 61 -2.63 -6.53 -4.26
C CYS A 61 -3.64 -5.42 -4.09
N VAL A 62 -3.31 -4.48 -3.21
CA VAL A 62 -4.06 -3.24 -3.08
C VAL A 62 -3.08 -2.09 -3.04
N THR A 63 -3.56 -0.91 -3.38
CA THR A 63 -2.73 0.28 -3.31
C THR A 63 -2.58 0.71 -1.84
N ALA A 64 -1.37 1.02 -1.44
CA ALA A 64 -1.13 1.46 -0.06
C ALA A 64 -0.17 2.63 -0.06
N CYS A 65 -0.49 3.64 0.75
CA CYS A 65 0.41 4.76 0.89
C CYS A 65 1.63 4.34 1.71
N LYS A 66 2.63 5.20 1.69
CA LYS A 66 3.89 4.93 2.37
C LYS A 66 3.69 4.63 3.86
N ILE A 67 2.84 5.40 4.51
CA ILE A 67 2.63 5.26 5.95
C ILE A 67 1.89 3.96 6.26
N CYS A 68 0.80 3.69 5.54
CA CYS A 68 0.03 2.48 5.78
C CYS A 68 0.85 1.24 5.45
N ASN A 69 1.63 1.29 4.38
CA ASN A 69 2.46 0.16 3.99
C ASN A 69 3.46 -0.18 5.10
N ARG A 70 4.07 0.85 5.66
CA ARG A 70 5.02 0.68 6.74
C ARG A 70 4.35 0.21 8.01
N ALA A 71 3.20 0.79 8.35
CA ALA A 71 2.48 0.43 9.56
C ALA A 71 1.98 -1.00 9.52
N LYS A 72 1.50 -1.43 8.35
CA LYS A 72 0.97 -2.79 8.21
C LYS A 72 2.07 -3.84 8.34
N ASP A 73 3.23 -3.54 7.77
CA ASP A 73 4.37 -4.44 7.80
C ASP A 73 3.95 -5.84 7.35
N ILE A 74 4.04 -6.85 8.21
CA ILE A 74 3.73 -8.23 7.84
C ILE A 74 2.31 -8.65 8.19
N MET A 75 1.50 -7.74 8.71
CA MET A 75 0.11 -8.08 9.03
C MET A 75 -0.67 -8.40 7.76
N SER A 76 -1.67 -9.27 7.89
CA SER A 76 -2.62 -9.45 6.82
C SER A 76 -3.51 -8.22 6.72
N LYS A 77 -4.25 -8.12 5.61
CA LYS A 77 -5.19 -7.01 5.46
C LYS A 77 -6.19 -7.00 6.61
N GLU A 78 -6.71 -8.16 6.97
CA GLU A 78 -7.71 -8.26 8.03
C GLU A 78 -7.13 -7.82 9.37
N GLU A 79 -5.93 -8.25 9.67
CA GLU A 79 -5.27 -7.86 10.91
C GLU A 79 -5.05 -6.36 10.99
N PHE A 80 -4.59 -5.79 9.90
CA PHE A 80 -4.31 -4.37 9.84
C PHE A 80 -5.59 -3.54 9.98
N VAL A 81 -6.64 -3.91 9.26
CA VAL A 81 -7.91 -3.20 9.32
C VAL A 81 -8.51 -3.31 10.72
N THR A 82 -8.44 -4.49 11.32
CA THR A 82 -8.93 -4.68 12.67
C THR A 82 -8.19 -3.78 13.65
N TRP A 83 -6.88 -3.71 13.51
CA TRP A 83 -6.06 -2.85 14.37
C TRP A 83 -6.44 -1.38 14.20
N ILE A 84 -6.65 -0.93 12.95
CA ILE A 84 -7.02 0.45 12.69
C ILE A 84 -8.34 0.79 13.40
N PHE A 85 -9.33 -0.07 13.27
CA PHE A 85 -10.62 0.18 13.91
C PHE A 85 -10.50 0.16 15.43
N GLN A 86 -9.73 -0.77 15.96
CA GLN A 86 -9.53 -0.84 17.40
C GLN A 86 -8.88 0.43 17.92
N ALA A 87 -7.84 0.89 17.26
CA ALA A 87 -7.14 2.11 17.67
C ALA A 87 -8.06 3.31 17.56
N TYR A 88 -8.83 3.40 16.49
CA TYR A 88 -9.77 4.51 16.32
C TYR A 88 -10.82 4.53 17.41
N GLU A 89 -11.41 3.37 17.71
CA GLU A 89 -12.46 3.29 18.73
C GLU A 89 -11.94 3.72 20.08
N PHE A 90 -10.71 3.36 20.39
CA PHE A 90 -10.12 3.76 21.67
C PHE A 90 -9.81 5.25 21.71
N LEU A 91 -9.26 5.77 20.64
CA LEU A 91 -8.74 7.14 20.63
C LEU A 91 -9.81 8.19 20.37
N LYS A 92 -10.91 7.83 19.72
CA LYS A 92 -11.90 8.82 19.31
C LYS A 92 -12.49 9.57 20.50
N ASP A 93 -12.52 8.94 21.66
CA ASP A 93 -13.05 9.58 22.87
C ASP A 93 -11.96 10.32 23.64
N LYS A 94 -10.77 10.46 23.06
CA LYS A 94 -9.64 11.08 23.75
C LYS A 94 -9.13 12.29 22.97
N HIS A 95 -10.05 13.10 22.51
CA HIS A 95 -9.68 14.38 21.89
C HIS A 95 -9.01 14.24 20.54
N LEU A 96 -9.56 13.42 19.71
CA LEU A 96 -9.08 13.40 18.32
C LEU A 96 -9.58 14.62 17.59
#